data_40506ba0d2eeeaadd5d46889f3678dca
#
_entry.id   40506ba0d2eeeaadd5d46889f3678dca
#
_cell.length_a   1.000
_cell.length_b   1.000
_cell.length_c   1.000
_cell.angle_alpha   90.00
_cell.angle_beta   90.00
_cell.angle_gamma   90.00
#
_symmetry.space_group_name_H-M   'P 1'
#
loop_
_entity.id
_entity.type
_entity.pdbx_description
1 polymer ?
#
loop_
_entity_poly.entity_id
_entity_poly.type
_entity_poly.pdbx_seq_one_letter_code
_entity_poly.pdbx_strand_id
1 'polypeptide(L)'
;MKLGKKALEALQAEIDGRLMPGDELIVAGPVAAEGTAWITKNYHDRLREFFAERFLEDAVKLPEVYGTGTENDKIWKMAEESGASARYRMGEGGFLAALWKMAEASGVGLSADLRSVPIRQETIEICEILDVNPYKLLSGGSILMGIHGGDAFVQQLRREGIMAAVIGQTDSGN
;
A
#
# COMPACT_ATOMS: atom_id res chain seq x y z
N MET A 1 1.60 19.43 -13.57
CA MET A 1 3.04 19.73 -13.81
C MET A 1 3.71 18.44 -14.25
N LYS A 2 4.38 18.47 -15.39
CA LYS A 2 5.09 17.27 -15.89
C LYS A 2 6.50 17.21 -15.30
N LEU A 3 6.92 16.04 -14.88
CA LEU A 3 8.29 15.80 -14.41
C LEU A 3 9.30 16.01 -15.55
N GLY A 4 10.44 16.62 -15.21
CA GLY A 4 11.56 16.66 -16.13
C GLY A 4 12.16 15.26 -16.37
N LYS A 5 12.85 15.06 -17.48
CA LYS A 5 13.37 13.76 -17.92
C LYS A 5 14.14 13.00 -16.82
N LYS A 6 15.10 13.66 -16.17
CA LYS A 6 15.91 13.03 -15.10
C LYS A 6 15.07 12.60 -13.89
N ALA A 7 14.08 13.43 -13.50
CA ALA A 7 13.20 13.11 -12.39
C ALA A 7 12.29 11.92 -12.72
N LEU A 8 11.80 11.87 -13.96
CA LEU A 8 11.00 10.74 -14.43
C LEU A 8 11.82 9.45 -14.49
N GLU A 9 13.03 9.49 -14.98
CA GLU A 9 13.94 8.34 -15.02
C GLU A 9 14.24 7.81 -13.60
N ALA A 10 14.50 8.72 -12.66
CA ALA A 10 14.70 8.34 -11.25
C ALA A 10 13.46 7.68 -10.64
N LEU A 11 12.28 8.24 -10.89
CA LEU A 11 11.01 7.67 -10.43
C LEU A 11 10.77 6.30 -11.06
N GLN A 12 11.00 6.16 -12.35
CA GLN A 12 10.85 4.89 -13.06
C GLN A 12 11.78 3.79 -12.54
N ALA A 13 12.94 4.15 -12.02
CA ALA A 13 13.88 3.20 -11.43
C ALA A 13 13.40 2.61 -10.10
N GLU A 14 12.50 3.29 -9.39
CA GLU A 14 11.90 2.80 -8.14
C GLU A 14 10.82 1.75 -8.35
N ILE A 15 10.26 1.65 -9.56
CA ILE A 15 9.09 0.83 -9.89
C ILE A 15 9.49 -0.29 -10.83
N ASP A 16 9.10 -1.51 -10.51
CA ASP A 16 9.28 -2.65 -11.39
C ASP A 16 8.13 -2.72 -12.40
N GLY A 17 8.46 -2.61 -13.67
CA GLY A 17 7.48 -2.59 -14.75
C GLY A 17 6.77 -1.24 -14.91
N ARG A 18 5.69 -1.25 -15.71
CA ARG A 18 4.84 -0.09 -15.98
C ARG A 18 3.39 -0.52 -16.00
N LEU A 19 2.53 0.29 -15.40
CA LEU A 19 1.09 0.11 -15.52
C LEU A 19 0.65 0.26 -16.97
N MET A 20 -0.27 -0.60 -17.38
CA MET A 20 -0.89 -0.54 -18.68
C MET A 20 -2.33 -0.07 -18.57
N PRO A 21 -2.87 0.68 -19.56
CA PRO A 21 -4.30 1.00 -19.58
C PRO A 21 -5.15 -0.26 -19.47
N GLY A 22 -6.17 -0.23 -18.59
CA GLY A 22 -7.04 -1.38 -18.35
C GLY A 22 -6.54 -2.35 -17.26
N ASP A 23 -5.39 -2.10 -16.65
CA ASP A 23 -4.96 -2.85 -15.47
C ASP A 23 -5.87 -2.57 -14.29
N GLU A 24 -6.18 -3.61 -13.53
CA GLU A 24 -6.72 -3.45 -12.19
C GLU A 24 -5.59 -3.16 -11.20
N LEU A 25 -5.86 -2.23 -10.28
CA LEU A 25 -4.93 -1.88 -9.22
C LEU A 25 -5.21 -2.74 -7.99
N ILE A 26 -4.18 -3.39 -7.48
CA ILE A 26 -4.26 -4.25 -6.31
C ILE A 26 -3.31 -3.74 -5.23
N VAL A 27 -3.80 -3.71 -3.99
CA VAL A 27 -2.98 -3.53 -2.80
C VAL A 27 -2.90 -4.86 -2.06
N ALA A 28 -1.70 -5.33 -1.78
CA ALA A 28 -1.42 -6.50 -0.97
C ALA A 28 -0.66 -6.10 0.29
N GLY A 29 -1.16 -6.53 1.45
CA GLY A 29 -0.72 -6.07 2.76
C GLY A 29 -1.44 -4.80 3.20
N PRO A 30 -1.82 -4.68 4.48
CA PRO A 30 -2.52 -3.49 4.97
C PRO A 30 -1.63 -2.26 4.91
N VAL A 31 -2.19 -1.14 4.42
CA VAL A 31 -1.45 0.13 4.35
C VAL A 31 -1.21 0.70 5.75
N ALA A 32 -0.17 1.50 5.88
CA ALA A 32 0.18 2.23 7.10
C ALA A 32 0.48 1.38 8.34
N ALA A 33 0.72 0.08 8.21
CA ALA A 33 1.06 -0.76 9.36
C ALA A 33 2.34 -0.27 10.07
N GLU A 34 3.37 0.01 9.31
CA GLU A 34 4.65 0.53 9.84
C GLU A 34 4.49 1.93 10.46
N GLY A 35 3.79 2.83 9.78
CA GLY A 35 3.50 4.16 10.28
C GLY A 35 2.65 4.14 11.55
N THR A 36 1.67 3.24 11.62
CA THR A 36 0.84 3.04 12.83
C THR A 36 1.68 2.61 14.03
N ALA A 37 2.57 1.66 13.84
CA ALA A 37 3.48 1.23 14.91
C ALA A 37 4.35 2.39 15.40
N TRP A 38 4.88 3.18 14.48
CA TRP A 38 5.72 4.34 14.79
C TRP A 38 4.97 5.40 15.60
N ILE A 39 3.78 5.85 15.13
CA ILE A 39 3.00 6.87 15.84
C ILE A 39 2.49 6.36 17.19
N THR A 40 2.15 5.08 17.29
CA THR A 40 1.70 4.48 18.55
C THR A 40 2.80 4.51 19.59
N LYS A 41 4.05 4.18 19.22
CA LYS A 41 5.20 4.27 20.12
C LYS A 41 5.48 5.72 20.56
N ASN A 42 5.42 6.66 19.63
CA ASN A 42 5.78 8.05 19.89
C ASN A 42 4.70 8.88 20.60
N TYR A 43 3.43 8.47 20.49
CA TYR A 43 2.28 9.14 21.11
C TYR A 43 1.55 8.25 22.11
N HIS A 44 2.24 7.28 22.67
CA HIS A 44 1.69 6.29 23.61
C HIS A 44 0.96 6.94 24.79
N ASP A 45 1.55 7.93 25.42
CA ASP A 45 0.98 8.60 26.60
C ASP A 45 -0.37 9.25 26.29
N ARG A 46 -0.53 9.81 25.12
CA ARG A 46 -1.81 10.38 24.66
C ARG A 46 -2.82 9.27 24.29
N LEU A 47 -2.36 8.25 23.60
CA LEU A 47 -3.23 7.18 23.11
C LEU A 47 -3.77 6.30 24.23
N ARG A 48 -3.02 6.10 25.30
CA ARG A 48 -3.49 5.33 26.48
C ARG A 48 -4.70 5.94 27.18
N GLU A 49 -4.99 7.20 26.93
CA GLU A 49 -6.21 7.84 27.44
C GLU A 49 -7.48 7.36 26.72
N PHE A 50 -7.34 6.82 25.51
CA PHE A 50 -8.44 6.41 24.62
C PHE A 50 -8.52 4.89 24.42
N PHE A 51 -7.41 4.18 24.54
CA PHE A 51 -7.30 2.76 24.21
C PHE A 51 -6.71 1.94 25.36
N ALA A 52 -7.17 0.69 25.46
CA ALA A 52 -6.54 -0.29 26.36
C ALA A 52 -5.11 -0.59 25.92
N GLU A 53 -4.24 -0.91 26.89
CA GLU A 53 -2.83 -1.20 26.63
C GLU A 53 -2.64 -2.32 25.60
N ARG A 54 -3.45 -3.38 25.67
CA ARG A 54 -3.39 -4.49 24.72
C ARG A 54 -3.64 -4.05 23.28
N PHE A 55 -4.58 -3.13 23.06
CA PHE A 55 -4.85 -2.57 21.74
C PHE A 55 -3.63 -1.82 21.18
N LEU A 56 -2.96 -1.04 22.03
CA LEU A 56 -1.74 -0.31 21.65
C LEU A 56 -0.56 -1.24 21.38
N GLU A 57 -0.42 -2.31 22.18
CA GLU A 57 0.58 -3.36 21.94
C GLU A 57 0.36 -4.05 20.58
N ASP A 58 -0.89 -4.38 20.24
CA ASP A 58 -1.22 -4.97 18.95
C ASP A 58 -0.89 -4.02 17.79
N ALA A 59 -1.18 -2.73 17.95
CA ALA A 59 -0.84 -1.71 16.95
C ALA A 59 0.68 -1.59 16.72
N VAL A 60 1.46 -1.64 17.77
CA VAL A 60 2.94 -1.62 17.67
C VAL A 60 3.48 -2.86 16.96
N LYS A 61 2.81 -3.99 17.07
CA LYS A 61 3.22 -5.26 16.44
C LYS A 61 2.73 -5.43 14.99
N LEU A 62 1.94 -4.53 14.45
CA LEU A 62 1.43 -4.65 13.08
C LEU A 62 2.53 -4.95 12.04
N PRO A 63 3.71 -4.31 12.07
CA PRO A 63 4.77 -4.64 11.11
C PRO A 63 5.35 -6.04 11.26
N GLU A 64 5.26 -6.65 12.44
CA GLU A 64 5.72 -8.03 12.65
C GLU A 64 4.78 -9.04 11.99
N VAL A 65 3.49 -8.72 11.93
CA VAL A 65 2.46 -9.58 11.34
C VAL A 65 2.32 -9.36 9.83
N TYR A 66 2.40 -8.10 9.39
CA TYR A 66 2.13 -7.69 8.01
C TYR A 66 3.32 -6.98 7.37
N GLY A 67 4.48 -7.12 7.94
CA GLY A 67 5.60 -6.26 7.63
C GLY A 67 6.43 -6.67 6.44
N THR A 68 7.60 -6.11 6.43
CA THR A 68 8.66 -6.36 5.46
C THR A 68 9.29 -7.74 5.67
N GLY A 69 10.02 -8.23 4.69
CA GLY A 69 10.77 -9.47 4.81
C GLY A 69 10.21 -10.58 3.93
N THR A 70 10.30 -11.80 4.40
CA THR A 70 10.01 -13.01 3.58
C THR A 70 8.59 -13.04 3.03
N GLU A 71 7.60 -12.56 3.76
CA GLU A 71 6.22 -12.52 3.27
C GLU A 71 6.04 -11.47 2.18
N ASN A 72 6.66 -10.31 2.33
CA ASN A 72 6.67 -9.28 1.29
C ASN A 72 7.38 -9.79 0.03
N ASP A 73 8.47 -10.53 0.17
CA ASP A 73 9.16 -11.15 -0.97
C ASP A 73 8.30 -12.23 -1.63
N LYS A 74 7.54 -12.99 -0.85
CA LYS A 74 6.56 -13.95 -1.36
C LYS A 74 5.49 -13.29 -2.21
N ILE A 75 4.89 -12.20 -1.73
CA ILE A 75 3.89 -11.42 -2.49
C ILE A 75 4.50 -10.90 -3.79
N TRP A 76 5.71 -10.38 -3.72
CA TRP A 76 6.44 -9.84 -4.87
C TRP A 76 6.63 -10.89 -5.97
N LYS A 77 7.05 -12.09 -5.57
CA LYS A 77 7.22 -13.23 -6.49
C LYS A 77 5.88 -13.71 -7.06
N MET A 78 4.86 -13.84 -6.23
CA MET A 78 3.52 -14.23 -6.68
C MET A 78 2.97 -13.26 -7.73
N ALA A 79 3.18 -11.95 -7.54
CA ALA A 79 2.79 -10.94 -8.50
C ALA A 79 3.51 -11.11 -9.85
N GLU A 80 4.81 -11.37 -9.82
CA GLU A 80 5.59 -11.65 -11.03
C GLU A 80 5.06 -12.88 -11.77
N GLU A 81 4.85 -13.97 -11.06
CA GLU A 81 4.34 -15.22 -11.61
C GLU A 81 2.92 -15.09 -12.19
N SER A 82 2.12 -14.18 -11.63
CA SER A 82 0.76 -13.88 -12.09
C SER A 82 0.70 -12.87 -13.25
N GLY A 83 1.85 -12.38 -13.72
CA GLY A 83 1.94 -11.50 -14.86
C GLY A 83 1.64 -10.03 -14.56
N ALA A 84 1.93 -9.55 -13.35
CA ALA A 84 1.77 -8.14 -13.00
C ALA A 84 2.55 -7.25 -13.97
N SER A 85 1.87 -6.23 -14.50
CA SER A 85 2.47 -5.24 -15.41
C SER A 85 3.43 -4.32 -14.68
N ALA A 86 3.13 -4.00 -13.44
CA ALA A 86 3.94 -3.17 -12.57
C ALA A 86 3.73 -3.55 -11.11
N ARG A 87 4.75 -3.34 -10.30
CA ARG A 87 4.71 -3.55 -8.85
C ARG A 87 5.65 -2.57 -8.15
N TYR A 88 5.21 -2.11 -7.00
CA TYR A 88 5.92 -1.12 -6.21
C TYR A 88 5.77 -1.42 -4.71
N ARG A 89 6.91 -1.51 -4.01
CA ARG A 89 6.92 -1.61 -2.54
C ARG A 89 6.68 -0.23 -1.96
N MET A 90 5.57 -0.06 -1.24
CA MET A 90 5.24 1.22 -0.63
C MET A 90 6.25 1.57 0.47
N GLY A 91 6.36 2.86 0.76
CA GLY A 91 7.25 3.38 1.78
C GLY A 91 6.78 4.73 2.28
N GLU A 92 7.69 5.70 2.28
CA GLU A 92 7.38 7.07 2.66
C GLU A 92 6.32 7.69 1.77
N GLY A 93 5.45 8.50 2.36
CA GLY A 93 4.29 9.10 1.70
C GLY A 93 3.12 8.14 1.55
N GLY A 94 3.28 6.87 1.89
CA GLY A 94 2.24 5.88 1.98
C GLY A 94 1.56 5.52 0.66
N PHE A 95 0.30 5.14 0.78
CA PHE A 95 -0.52 4.70 -0.36
C PHE A 95 -0.74 5.79 -1.42
N LEU A 96 -1.02 7.02 -1.01
CA LEU A 96 -1.27 8.11 -1.96
C LEU A 96 -0.03 8.45 -2.78
N ALA A 97 1.15 8.44 -2.15
CA ALA A 97 2.41 8.62 -2.87
C ALA A 97 2.68 7.48 -3.85
N ALA A 98 2.36 6.24 -3.46
CA ALA A 98 2.52 5.08 -4.34
C ALA A 98 1.63 5.18 -5.58
N LEU A 99 0.36 5.56 -5.43
CA LEU A 99 -0.56 5.79 -6.56
C LEU A 99 0.00 6.82 -7.53
N TRP A 100 0.40 7.97 -6.99
CA TRP A 100 0.96 9.05 -7.81
C TRP A 100 2.22 8.61 -8.55
N LYS A 101 3.16 7.99 -7.84
CA LYS A 101 4.42 7.51 -8.42
C LYS A 101 4.20 6.54 -9.58
N MET A 102 3.32 5.57 -9.38
CA MET A 102 3.04 4.55 -10.41
C MET A 102 2.33 5.15 -11.62
N ALA A 103 1.37 6.05 -11.42
CA ALA A 103 0.68 6.74 -12.51
C ALA A 103 1.64 7.60 -13.34
N GLU A 104 2.44 8.43 -12.67
CA GLU A 104 3.43 9.30 -13.32
C GLU A 104 4.50 8.49 -14.07
N ALA A 105 5.05 7.46 -13.44
CA ALA A 105 6.07 6.62 -14.07
C ALA A 105 5.58 5.89 -15.31
N SER A 106 4.30 5.56 -15.33
CA SER A 106 3.67 4.79 -16.41
C SER A 106 2.97 5.67 -17.47
N GLY A 107 2.75 6.95 -17.17
CA GLY A 107 2.04 7.88 -18.06
C GLY A 107 0.56 7.49 -18.26
N VAL A 108 -0.08 6.94 -17.23
CA VAL A 108 -1.49 6.53 -17.26
C VAL A 108 -2.31 7.32 -16.26
N GLY A 109 -3.62 7.44 -16.49
CA GLY A 109 -4.58 7.84 -15.48
C GLY A 109 -4.99 6.65 -14.64
N LEU A 110 -5.55 6.93 -13.47
CA LEU A 110 -6.11 5.89 -12.61
C LEU A 110 -7.29 6.40 -11.80
N SER A 111 -8.14 5.48 -11.40
CA SER A 111 -9.19 5.71 -10.41
C SER A 111 -9.06 4.68 -9.30
N ALA A 112 -9.23 5.11 -8.05
CA ALA A 112 -9.14 4.26 -6.89
C ALA A 112 -10.26 4.56 -5.89
N ASP A 113 -10.84 3.51 -5.30
CA ASP A 113 -11.78 3.62 -4.20
C ASP A 113 -11.03 3.40 -2.88
N LEU A 114 -10.88 4.47 -2.12
CA LEU A 114 -10.18 4.42 -0.83
C LEU A 114 -10.85 3.47 0.18
N ARG A 115 -12.16 3.23 0.05
CA ARG A 115 -12.88 2.30 0.92
C ARG A 115 -12.48 0.84 0.70
N SER A 116 -11.94 0.53 -0.47
CA SER A 116 -11.49 -0.82 -0.82
C SER A 116 -10.05 -1.10 -0.37
N VAL A 117 -9.29 -0.09 0.04
CA VAL A 117 -7.88 -0.24 0.43
C VAL A 117 -7.79 -1.07 1.71
N PRO A 118 -6.98 -2.15 1.73
CA PRO A 118 -6.73 -2.93 2.94
C PRO A 118 -6.08 -2.07 4.02
N ILE A 119 -6.75 -1.95 5.16
CA ILE A 119 -6.28 -1.16 6.29
C ILE A 119 -6.78 -1.83 7.59
N ARG A 120 -5.96 -1.80 8.61
CA ARG A 120 -6.30 -2.39 9.90
C ARG A 120 -7.15 -1.43 10.75
N GLN A 121 -8.01 -2.01 11.57
CA GLN A 121 -8.84 -1.25 12.51
C GLN A 121 -7.99 -0.38 13.44
N GLU A 122 -6.89 -0.91 13.94
CA GLU A 122 -5.95 -0.21 14.81
C GLU A 122 -5.43 1.07 14.14
N THR A 123 -5.10 0.98 12.87
CA THR A 123 -4.65 2.14 12.07
C THR A 123 -5.72 3.20 11.98
N ILE A 124 -6.96 2.82 11.63
CA ILE A 124 -8.06 3.76 11.47
C ILE A 124 -8.33 4.51 12.79
N GLU A 125 -8.48 3.79 13.88
CA GLU A 125 -8.83 4.36 15.18
C GLU A 125 -7.72 5.25 15.76
N ILE A 126 -6.46 4.83 15.66
CA ILE A 126 -5.32 5.62 16.14
C ILE A 126 -5.14 6.89 15.30
N CYS A 127 -5.26 6.77 13.99
CA CYS A 127 -5.15 7.93 13.09
C CYS A 127 -6.27 8.94 13.33
N GLU A 128 -7.48 8.49 13.67
CA GLU A 128 -8.60 9.38 13.99
C GLU A 128 -8.30 10.19 15.26
N ILE A 129 -7.80 9.56 16.31
CA ILE A 129 -7.45 10.26 17.57
C ILE A 129 -6.32 11.28 17.38
N LEU A 130 -5.36 10.97 16.51
CA LEU A 130 -4.21 11.85 16.27
C LEU A 130 -4.42 12.85 15.14
N ASP A 131 -5.58 12.83 14.48
CA ASP A 131 -5.90 13.65 13.30
C ASP A 131 -4.87 13.47 12.17
N VAL A 132 -4.53 12.23 11.85
CA VAL A 132 -3.56 11.85 10.83
C VAL A 132 -4.25 11.09 9.70
N ASN A 133 -3.88 11.42 8.45
CA ASN A 133 -4.38 10.69 7.30
C ASN A 133 -3.61 9.37 7.11
N PRO A 134 -4.25 8.21 7.32
CA PRO A 134 -3.57 6.92 7.23
C PRO A 134 -3.03 6.60 5.84
N TYR A 135 -3.65 7.14 4.78
CA TYR A 135 -3.20 6.90 3.40
C TYR A 135 -1.90 7.62 3.05
N LYS A 136 -1.43 8.51 3.90
CA LYS A 136 -0.14 9.23 3.76
C LYS A 136 0.95 8.68 4.67
N LEU A 137 0.60 7.80 5.61
CA LEU A 137 1.57 7.22 6.54
C LEU A 137 2.48 6.21 5.86
N LEU A 138 3.69 6.09 6.41
CA LEU A 138 4.67 5.08 6.03
C LEU A 138 4.03 3.69 5.95
N SER A 139 4.12 3.07 4.78
CA SER A 139 3.42 1.82 4.45
C SER A 139 4.37 0.70 4.02
N GLY A 140 5.56 0.65 4.57
CA GLY A 140 6.47 -0.47 4.35
C GLY A 140 5.78 -1.81 4.68
N GLY A 141 5.95 -2.80 3.82
CA GLY A 141 5.24 -4.07 3.92
C GLY A 141 4.03 -4.20 2.99
N SER A 142 3.51 -3.10 2.46
CA SER A 142 2.44 -3.11 1.46
C SER A 142 3.00 -2.97 0.05
N ILE A 143 2.36 -3.64 -0.90
CA ILE A 143 2.72 -3.59 -2.32
C ILE A 143 1.51 -3.11 -3.12
N LEU A 144 1.74 -2.11 -3.97
CA LEU A 144 0.80 -1.68 -5.00
C LEU A 144 1.22 -2.28 -6.33
N MET A 145 0.27 -2.86 -7.06
CA MET A 145 0.54 -3.49 -8.35
C MET A 145 -0.60 -3.29 -9.33
N GLY A 146 -0.28 -3.42 -10.60
CA GLY A 146 -1.24 -3.48 -11.69
C GLY A 146 -1.23 -4.85 -12.34
N ILE A 147 -2.40 -5.41 -12.60
CA ILE A 147 -2.54 -6.72 -13.22
C ILE A 147 -3.83 -6.79 -14.04
N HIS A 148 -3.79 -7.46 -15.15
CA HIS A 148 -4.97 -7.78 -15.92
C HIS A 148 -5.68 -8.99 -15.30
N GLY A 149 -6.97 -8.87 -14.99
CA GLY A 149 -7.73 -9.94 -14.33
C GLY A 149 -7.38 -10.12 -12.85
N GLY A 150 -7.33 -9.04 -12.10
CA GLY A 150 -6.86 -8.99 -10.73
C GLY A 150 -7.68 -9.77 -9.69
N ASP A 151 -8.96 -10.03 -9.94
CA ASP A 151 -9.82 -10.74 -8.97
C ASP A 151 -9.30 -12.14 -8.63
N ALA A 152 -8.86 -12.89 -9.63
CA ALA A 152 -8.31 -14.24 -9.42
C ALA A 152 -7.02 -14.17 -8.58
N PHE A 153 -6.18 -13.19 -8.83
CA PHE A 153 -4.95 -12.98 -8.07
C PHE A 153 -5.22 -12.58 -6.62
N VAL A 154 -6.18 -11.68 -6.38
CA VAL A 154 -6.61 -11.32 -5.03
C VAL A 154 -7.11 -12.55 -4.26
N GLN A 155 -7.90 -13.41 -4.90
CA GLN A 155 -8.36 -14.64 -4.26
C GLN A 155 -7.20 -15.59 -3.93
N GLN A 156 -6.20 -15.67 -4.77
CA GLN A 156 -4.99 -16.44 -4.51
C GLN A 156 -4.23 -15.90 -3.30
N LEU A 157 -4.03 -14.59 -3.21
CA LEU A 157 -3.39 -13.93 -2.07
C LEU A 157 -4.16 -14.18 -0.76
N ARG A 158 -5.48 -14.04 -0.80
CA ARG A 158 -6.35 -14.30 0.37
C ARG A 158 -6.29 -15.73 0.85
N ARG A 159 -6.20 -16.69 -0.05
CA ARG A 159 -6.00 -18.11 0.32
C ARG A 159 -4.69 -18.36 1.05
N GLU A 160 -3.69 -17.55 0.80
CA GLU A 160 -2.41 -17.57 1.51
C GLU A 160 -2.43 -16.76 2.82
N GLY A 161 -3.59 -16.25 3.23
CA GLY A 161 -3.74 -15.45 4.44
C GLY A 161 -3.29 -13.99 4.29
N ILE A 162 -3.08 -13.51 3.07
CA ILE A 162 -2.61 -12.14 2.80
C ILE A 162 -3.81 -11.23 2.59
N MET A 163 -3.87 -10.11 3.34
CA MET A 163 -4.86 -9.06 3.08
C MET A 163 -4.58 -8.44 1.72
N ALA A 164 -5.56 -8.51 0.83
CA ALA A 164 -5.45 -7.92 -0.50
C ALA A 164 -6.82 -7.52 -1.04
N ALA A 165 -6.85 -6.51 -1.90
CA ALA A 165 -8.07 -6.07 -2.58
C ALA A 165 -7.75 -5.43 -3.92
N VAL A 166 -8.67 -5.54 -4.86
CA VAL A 166 -8.72 -4.67 -6.04
C VAL A 166 -9.24 -3.32 -5.55
N ILE A 167 -8.45 -2.26 -5.76
CA ILE A 167 -8.77 -0.92 -5.24
C ILE A 167 -9.11 0.08 -6.35
N GLY A 168 -8.97 -0.30 -7.59
CA GLY A 168 -9.22 0.60 -8.71
C GLY A 168 -8.73 0.04 -10.03
N GLN A 169 -8.59 0.93 -11.00
CA GLN A 169 -8.16 0.58 -12.34
C GLN A 169 -7.42 1.73 -13.01
N THR A 170 -6.67 1.41 -14.05
CA THR A 170 -5.98 2.37 -14.88
C THR A 170 -6.77 2.69 -16.14
N ASP A 171 -6.53 3.87 -16.69
CA ASP A 171 -7.05 4.31 -17.98
C ASP A 171 -5.94 4.94 -18.84
N SER A 172 -6.30 5.44 -20.02
CA SER A 172 -5.33 6.03 -20.95
C SER A 172 -4.79 7.40 -20.53
N GLY A 173 -5.26 7.98 -19.44
CA GLY A 173 -4.74 9.25 -18.93
C GLY A 173 -5.08 10.47 -19.78
N ASN A 174 -6.25 10.52 -20.40
CA ASN A 174 -6.73 11.68 -21.16
C ASN A 174 -7.17 12.82 -20.25
#